data_8eac03c144344d8b3dcb3b1e0ef9ec2a
#
_entry.id   8eac03c144344d8b3dcb3b1e0ef9ec2a
#
_cell.length_a   1.000
_cell.length_b   1.000
_cell.length_c   1.000
_cell.angle_alpha   90.00
_cell.angle_beta   90.00
_cell.angle_gamma   90.00
#
_symmetry.space_group_name_H-M   'P 1'
#
loop_
_entity.id
_entity.type
_entity.pdbx_description
1 polymer ?
#
loop_
_entity_poly.entity_id
_entity_poly.type
_entity_poly.pdbx_seq_one_letter_code
_entity_poly.pdbx_strand_id
1 'polypeptide(L)'
;MASKKNKSDNGSGENGADADIHHEDQFAIWQPNGFKLSEVPGDASVESREYTDILESLQDDLRELQLAFLYNKLKGVIVFEGWDAAGKGGIIRRLTSVMDPRAVRVWPISAPDQRERQEHYLQRFWRRLPPNGELGIFDRSWYGRVLVERVEDFATREEWDRAYGEINAFEASLAADGFRLVKIFLQVDHEEQ
;
A
#
# COMPACT_ATOMS: atom_id res chain seq x y z
N MET A 1 55.51 -32.89 -29.15
CA MET A 1 55.94 -33.04 -27.73
C MET A 1 55.02 -32.28 -26.83
N ALA A 2 54.36 -33.04 -25.96
CA ALA A 2 53.83 -32.75 -24.63
C ALA A 2 53.07 -31.40 -24.44
N SER A 3 51.74 -31.42 -24.45
CA SER A 3 50.84 -31.75 -23.33
C SER A 3 51.18 -31.06 -22.00
N LYS A 4 50.27 -30.13 -21.62
CA LYS A 4 49.77 -30.09 -20.24
C LYS A 4 48.49 -29.24 -20.15
N LYS A 5 47.44 -29.96 -19.72
CA LYS A 5 46.19 -29.44 -19.16
C LYS A 5 46.48 -28.55 -17.97
N ASN A 6 45.69 -27.49 -17.83
CA ASN A 6 45.39 -27.03 -16.48
C ASN A 6 43.91 -26.62 -16.41
N LYS A 7 43.33 -27.08 -15.33
CA LYS A 7 41.93 -27.08 -14.93
C LYS A 7 41.41 -25.66 -14.71
N SER A 8 40.16 -25.51 -15.17
CA SER A 8 39.23 -24.54 -14.70
C SER A 8 38.96 -24.71 -13.20
N ASP A 9 39.02 -23.64 -12.45
CA ASP A 9 38.31 -23.57 -11.19
C ASP A 9 37.15 -22.56 -11.32
N ASN A 10 35.96 -23.11 -11.20
CA ASN A 10 34.72 -22.41 -11.01
C ASN A 10 34.73 -21.80 -9.61
N GLY A 11 34.71 -20.51 -9.53
CA GLY A 11 34.30 -19.77 -8.34
C GLY A 11 32.89 -19.26 -8.53
N SER A 12 31.94 -20.07 -8.17
CA SER A 12 30.56 -19.68 -7.93
C SER A 12 30.52 -18.69 -6.76
N GLY A 13 30.30 -17.46 -7.07
CA GLY A 13 29.90 -16.42 -6.11
C GLY A 13 28.41 -16.41 -6.01
N GLU A 14 27.88 -17.20 -5.11
CA GLU A 14 26.51 -17.17 -4.64
C GLU A 14 26.23 -15.92 -3.80
N ASN A 15 25.03 -15.44 -4.02
CA ASN A 15 24.03 -15.15 -3.04
C ASN A 15 23.94 -13.71 -2.54
N GLY A 16 23.09 -12.99 -3.28
CA GLY A 16 22.16 -12.08 -2.64
C GLY A 16 21.15 -12.91 -1.84
N ALA A 17 21.19 -12.80 -0.54
CA ALA A 17 20.25 -13.44 0.35
C ALA A 17 18.83 -12.97 0.02
N ASP A 18 18.03 -13.86 -0.55
CA ASP A 18 16.59 -13.87 -0.34
C ASP A 18 16.39 -14.03 1.16
N ALA A 19 16.13 -12.94 1.83
CA ALA A 19 15.58 -12.98 3.16
C ALA A 19 14.17 -13.55 3.00
N ASP A 20 14.02 -14.83 3.24
CA ASP A 20 12.75 -15.48 3.47
C ASP A 20 12.08 -14.78 4.66
N ILE A 21 11.25 -13.78 4.35
CA ILE A 21 10.31 -13.21 5.30
C ILE A 21 9.15 -14.21 5.41
N HIS A 22 9.41 -15.33 6.09
CA HIS A 22 8.39 -16.23 6.59
C HIS A 22 7.86 -15.71 7.93
N HIS A 23 7.19 -14.58 7.93
CA HIS A 23 6.09 -14.37 8.83
C HIS A 23 4.85 -14.85 8.09
N GLU A 24 4.33 -16.01 8.47
CA GLU A 24 2.95 -16.39 8.17
C GLU A 24 2.08 -15.36 8.86
N ASP A 25 1.82 -14.26 8.17
CA ASP A 25 0.90 -13.22 8.61
C ASP A 25 -0.50 -13.81 8.62
N GLN A 26 -0.94 -14.24 9.79
CA GLN A 26 -2.31 -14.71 10.01
C GLN A 26 -3.36 -13.63 9.70
N PHE A 27 -2.92 -12.38 9.52
CA PHE A 27 -3.76 -11.19 9.43
C PHE A 27 -3.71 -10.47 8.08
N ALA A 28 -2.75 -10.75 7.22
CA ALA A 28 -2.63 -10.16 5.90
C ALA A 28 -2.84 -11.20 4.80
N ILE A 29 -3.89 -11.00 4.00
CA ILE A 29 -4.16 -11.83 2.83
C ILE A 29 -3.69 -11.07 1.59
N TRP A 30 -2.57 -11.52 1.01
CA TRP A 30 -2.14 -11.07 -0.29
C TRP A 30 -2.65 -12.02 -1.36
N GLN A 31 -3.52 -11.52 -2.26
CA GLN A 31 -4.12 -12.34 -3.31
C GLN A 31 -3.84 -11.71 -4.68
N PRO A 32 -3.02 -12.34 -5.52
CA PRO A 32 -2.68 -11.80 -6.84
C PRO A 32 -3.85 -11.80 -7.83
N ASN A 33 -4.83 -12.68 -7.63
CA ASN A 33 -5.93 -12.90 -8.56
C ASN A 33 -7.30 -12.44 -8.04
N GLY A 34 -7.30 -11.64 -6.98
CA GLY A 34 -8.52 -11.24 -6.29
C GLY A 34 -9.06 -12.31 -5.34
N PHE A 35 -9.93 -11.89 -4.43
CA PHE A 35 -10.60 -12.73 -3.44
C PHE A 35 -11.97 -12.12 -3.12
N LYS A 36 -12.85 -12.90 -2.48
CA LYS A 36 -14.11 -12.37 -1.96
C LYS A 36 -13.93 -11.96 -0.50
N LEU A 37 -14.48 -10.82 -0.14
CA LEU A 37 -14.45 -10.35 1.26
C LEU A 37 -15.08 -11.36 2.24
N SER A 38 -16.08 -12.14 1.78
CA SER A 38 -16.68 -13.21 2.59
C SER A 38 -15.76 -14.40 2.89
N GLU A 39 -14.61 -14.46 2.25
CA GLU A 39 -13.60 -15.50 2.47
C GLU A 39 -12.51 -15.06 3.45
N VAL A 40 -12.54 -13.79 3.88
CA VAL A 40 -11.60 -13.23 4.87
C VAL A 40 -12.07 -13.62 6.26
N PRO A 41 -11.24 -14.30 7.09
CA PRO A 41 -11.59 -14.60 8.47
C PRO A 41 -11.83 -13.33 9.28
N GLY A 42 -12.97 -13.26 9.99
CA GLY A 42 -13.33 -12.11 10.84
C GLY A 42 -13.02 -12.28 12.32
N ASP A 43 -12.58 -13.48 12.73
CA ASP A 43 -12.43 -13.90 14.14
C ASP A 43 -10.98 -13.95 14.64
N ALA A 44 -10.03 -13.41 13.85
CA ALA A 44 -8.63 -13.40 14.22
C ALA A 44 -8.38 -12.47 15.42
N SER A 45 -7.74 -12.98 16.46
CA SER A 45 -7.36 -12.23 17.66
C SER A 45 -5.91 -12.48 18.04
N VAL A 46 -5.26 -11.48 18.63
CA VAL A 46 -3.89 -11.54 19.12
C VAL A 46 -3.88 -11.18 20.60
N GLU A 47 -3.14 -11.92 21.41
CA GLU A 47 -2.90 -11.60 22.81
C GLU A 47 -2.24 -10.22 22.95
N SER A 48 -2.67 -9.42 23.93
CA SER A 48 -2.23 -8.02 24.07
C SER A 48 -0.71 -7.86 24.19
N ARG A 49 -0.04 -8.81 24.83
CA ARG A 49 1.43 -8.79 24.99
C ARG A 49 2.12 -9.09 23.67
N GLU A 50 1.69 -10.15 23.00
CA GLU A 50 2.19 -10.55 21.69
C GLU A 50 1.98 -9.44 20.65
N TYR A 51 0.80 -8.81 20.67
CA TYR A 51 0.51 -7.64 19.83
C TYR A 51 1.52 -6.51 20.02
N THR A 52 1.89 -6.22 21.27
CA THR A 52 2.84 -5.14 21.57
C THR A 52 4.23 -5.45 21.05
N ASP A 53 4.71 -6.68 21.30
CA ASP A 53 6.04 -7.12 20.86
C ASP A 53 6.16 -7.13 19.33
N ILE A 54 5.13 -7.64 18.62
CA ILE A 54 5.06 -7.63 17.15
C ILE A 54 5.00 -6.19 16.62
N LEU A 55 4.18 -5.33 17.21
CA LEU A 55 4.03 -3.95 16.79
C LEU A 55 5.36 -3.17 16.89
N GLU A 56 6.08 -3.33 17.99
CA GLU A 56 7.39 -2.68 18.18
C GLU A 56 8.40 -3.14 17.12
N SER A 57 8.48 -4.45 16.86
CA SER A 57 9.35 -5.00 15.83
C SER A 57 9.01 -4.45 14.45
N LEU A 58 7.73 -4.45 14.06
CA LEU A 58 7.29 -3.92 12.77
C LEU A 58 7.53 -2.40 12.66
N GLN A 59 7.46 -1.68 13.77
CA GLN A 59 7.76 -0.25 13.78
C GLN A 59 9.26 0.03 13.59
N ASP A 60 10.14 -0.83 14.05
CA ASP A 60 11.57 -0.73 13.77
C ASP A 60 11.85 -0.99 12.29
N ASP A 61 11.24 -2.03 11.71
CA ASP A 61 11.33 -2.32 10.27
C ASP A 61 10.82 -1.14 9.41
N LEU A 62 9.74 -0.47 9.85
CA LEU A 62 9.23 0.72 9.16
C LEU A 62 10.19 1.90 9.19
N ARG A 63 10.96 2.09 10.27
CA ARG A 63 12.02 3.11 10.32
C ARG A 63 13.13 2.81 9.32
N GLU A 64 13.58 1.56 9.28
CA GLU A 64 14.59 1.11 8.32
C GLU A 64 14.11 1.24 6.88
N LEU A 65 12.87 0.82 6.61
CA LEU A 65 12.24 0.96 5.31
C LEU A 65 12.19 2.44 4.86
N GLN A 66 11.79 3.34 5.75
CA GLN A 66 11.74 4.77 5.42
C GLN A 66 13.13 5.33 5.10
N LEU A 67 14.16 4.93 5.84
CA LEU A 67 15.55 5.30 5.53
C LEU A 67 15.97 4.75 4.15
N ALA A 68 15.61 3.51 3.84
CA ALA A 68 15.88 2.94 2.53
C ALA A 68 15.19 3.72 1.39
N PHE A 69 13.95 4.16 1.59
CA PHE A 69 13.24 5.03 0.64
C PHE A 69 13.97 6.35 0.43
N LEU A 70 14.40 6.99 1.50
CA LEU A 70 15.10 8.27 1.45
C LEU A 70 16.46 8.14 0.71
N TYR A 71 17.29 7.19 1.12
CA TYR A 71 18.64 7.02 0.55
C TYR A 71 18.62 6.57 -0.91
N ASN A 72 17.72 5.68 -1.27
CA ASN A 72 17.58 5.15 -2.63
C ASN A 72 16.65 6.00 -3.50
N LYS A 73 16.11 7.10 -2.96
CA LYS A 73 15.17 8.01 -3.67
C LYS A 73 13.98 7.26 -4.25
N LEU A 74 13.48 6.28 -3.51
CA LEU A 74 12.31 5.50 -3.91
C LEU A 74 11.03 6.36 -3.76
N LYS A 75 9.98 5.98 -4.47
CA LYS A 75 8.65 6.58 -4.37
C LYS A 75 7.66 5.53 -3.88
N GLY A 76 6.84 5.87 -2.91
CA GLY A 76 5.84 4.94 -2.39
C GLY A 76 4.50 5.59 -2.11
N VAL A 77 3.46 4.82 -2.34
CA VAL A 77 2.09 5.20 -2.03
C VAL A 77 1.41 4.05 -1.31
N ILE A 78 0.83 4.35 -0.16
CA ILE A 78 -0.01 3.43 0.60
C ILE A 78 -1.44 3.95 0.55
N VAL A 79 -2.36 3.10 0.14
CA VAL A 79 -3.79 3.41 0.04
C VAL A 79 -4.55 2.62 1.08
N PHE A 80 -5.33 3.31 1.90
CA PHE A 80 -6.24 2.70 2.85
C PHE A 80 -7.68 2.87 2.39
N GLU A 81 -8.38 1.75 2.23
CA GLU A 81 -9.80 1.67 1.98
C GLU A 81 -10.48 0.78 3.02
N GLY A 82 -11.79 0.75 3.04
CA GLY A 82 -12.58 -0.09 3.96
C GLY A 82 -13.70 0.68 4.61
N TRP A 83 -14.49 -0.04 5.40
CA TRP A 83 -15.70 0.48 6.04
C TRP A 83 -15.42 1.65 6.97
N ASP A 84 -16.44 2.48 7.21
CA ASP A 84 -16.37 3.48 8.27
C ASP A 84 -16.24 2.74 9.61
N ALA A 85 -15.49 3.32 10.53
CA ALA A 85 -15.13 2.71 11.80
C ALA A 85 -14.22 1.46 11.75
N ALA A 86 -13.79 0.97 10.57
CA ALA A 86 -12.86 -0.15 10.44
C ALA A 86 -11.44 0.09 10.97
N GLY A 87 -11.19 1.22 11.62
CA GLY A 87 -9.90 1.50 12.27
C GLY A 87 -8.82 2.11 11.38
N LYS A 88 -9.12 2.56 10.14
CA LYS A 88 -8.15 3.17 9.22
C LYS A 88 -7.25 4.21 9.89
N GLY A 89 -7.85 5.21 10.53
CA GLY A 89 -7.09 6.27 11.22
C GLY A 89 -6.22 5.76 12.37
N GLY A 90 -6.63 4.69 13.03
CA GLY A 90 -5.84 4.01 14.08
C GLY A 90 -4.58 3.36 13.52
N ILE A 91 -4.69 2.65 12.40
CA ILE A 91 -3.55 2.03 11.71
C ILE A 91 -2.62 3.09 11.15
N ILE A 92 -3.14 4.08 10.42
CA ILE A 92 -2.34 5.17 9.88
C ILE A 92 -1.54 5.87 10.98
N ARG A 93 -2.15 6.12 12.14
CA ARG A 93 -1.45 6.73 13.28
C ARG A 93 -0.33 5.83 13.81
N ARG A 94 -0.55 4.51 13.97
CA ARG A 94 0.49 3.58 14.41
C ARG A 94 1.65 3.49 13.42
N LEU A 95 1.33 3.44 12.14
CA LEU A 95 2.30 3.43 11.04
C LEU A 95 3.16 4.71 11.05
N THR A 96 2.53 5.89 11.14
CA THR A 96 3.23 7.17 11.04
C THR A 96 3.90 7.63 12.34
N SER A 97 3.54 7.06 13.49
CA SER A 97 4.08 7.47 14.79
C SER A 97 5.59 7.29 14.92
N VAL A 98 6.16 6.39 14.12
CA VAL A 98 7.59 6.05 14.13
C VAL A 98 8.36 6.56 12.90
N MET A 99 7.65 7.16 11.96
CA MET A 99 8.22 7.70 10.74
C MET A 99 8.68 9.15 10.90
N ASP A 100 9.72 9.53 10.17
CA ASP A 100 10.12 10.94 10.04
C ASP A 100 9.04 11.72 9.28
N PRO A 101 8.39 12.71 9.90
CA PRO A 101 7.30 13.45 9.28
C PRO A 101 7.72 14.28 8.06
N ARG A 102 9.03 14.47 7.85
CA ARG A 102 9.55 15.17 6.67
C ARG A 102 9.51 14.32 5.41
N ALA A 103 9.46 12.99 5.56
CA ALA A 103 9.49 12.03 4.47
C ALA A 103 8.19 11.21 4.34
N VAL A 104 7.14 11.58 5.07
CA VAL A 104 5.81 10.97 4.95
C VAL A 104 4.73 12.04 4.90
N ARG A 105 3.74 11.85 4.03
CA ARG A 105 2.57 12.72 3.92
C ARG A 105 1.30 11.91 4.00
N VAL A 106 0.41 12.27 4.92
CA VAL A 106 -0.91 11.66 5.04
C VAL A 106 -1.95 12.59 4.41
N TRP A 107 -2.74 12.04 3.51
CA TRP A 107 -3.80 12.72 2.80
C TRP A 107 -5.16 12.12 3.19
N PRO A 108 -5.90 12.75 4.13
CA PRO A 108 -7.29 12.40 4.34
C PRO A 108 -8.11 12.89 3.14
N ILE A 109 -8.71 11.97 2.42
CA ILE A 109 -9.48 12.27 1.22
C ILE A 109 -10.95 12.42 1.60
N SER A 110 -11.44 13.62 1.47
CA SER A 110 -12.85 13.99 1.64
C SER A 110 -13.54 14.20 0.29
N ALA A 111 -14.81 14.60 0.32
CA ALA A 111 -15.52 15.03 -0.89
C ALA A 111 -14.73 16.11 -1.65
N PRO A 112 -14.76 16.10 -2.99
CA PRO A 112 -14.03 17.06 -3.80
C PRO A 112 -14.54 18.50 -3.54
N ASP A 113 -13.61 19.45 -3.48
CA ASP A 113 -13.94 20.86 -3.39
C ASP A 113 -14.51 21.41 -4.72
N GLN A 114 -14.84 22.72 -4.75
CA GLN A 114 -15.43 23.35 -5.93
C GLN A 114 -14.52 23.28 -7.16
N ARG A 115 -13.21 23.40 -6.99
CA ARG A 115 -12.22 23.32 -8.07
C ARG A 115 -12.05 21.89 -8.53
N GLU A 116 -11.89 20.95 -7.60
CA GLU A 116 -11.70 19.53 -7.88
C GLU A 116 -12.90 18.92 -8.63
N ARG A 117 -14.12 19.44 -8.42
CA ARG A 117 -15.32 19.03 -9.18
C ARG A 117 -15.31 19.43 -10.65
N GLN A 118 -14.52 20.45 -11.02
CA GLN A 118 -14.38 20.91 -12.40
C GLN A 118 -13.27 20.19 -13.17
N GLU A 119 -12.51 19.33 -12.49
CA GLU A 119 -11.37 18.62 -13.02
C GLU A 119 -11.66 17.12 -13.10
N HIS A 120 -10.85 16.40 -13.85
CA HIS A 120 -10.91 14.94 -13.83
C HIS A 120 -10.63 14.44 -12.41
N TYR A 121 -11.44 13.49 -11.91
CA TYR A 121 -11.37 13.06 -10.49
C TYR A 121 -9.99 12.54 -10.05
N LEU A 122 -9.17 11.99 -10.98
CA LEU A 122 -7.81 11.56 -10.69
C LEU A 122 -6.83 12.72 -10.52
N GLN A 123 -7.17 13.93 -10.99
CA GLN A 123 -6.24 15.08 -10.96
C GLN A 123 -5.85 15.45 -9.52
N ARG A 124 -6.77 15.35 -8.58
CA ARG A 124 -6.50 15.61 -7.16
C ARG A 124 -5.47 14.66 -6.57
N PHE A 125 -5.42 13.41 -7.04
CA PHE A 125 -4.47 12.40 -6.60
C PHE A 125 -3.11 12.59 -7.26
N TRP A 126 -3.04 12.91 -8.54
CA TRP A 126 -1.79 13.30 -9.21
C TRP A 126 -1.05 14.41 -8.48
N ARG A 127 -1.77 15.42 -7.98
CA ARG A 127 -1.17 16.54 -7.24
C ARG A 127 -0.66 16.19 -5.85
N ARG A 128 -1.09 15.06 -5.31
CA ARG A 128 -0.75 14.58 -3.97
C ARG A 128 0.29 13.47 -3.96
N LEU A 129 0.78 13.08 -5.13
CA LEU A 129 1.83 12.06 -5.21
C LEU A 129 3.11 12.59 -4.53
N PRO A 130 3.81 11.72 -3.77
CA PRO A 130 5.04 12.11 -3.11
C PRO A 130 6.20 12.23 -4.11
N PRO A 131 7.16 13.13 -3.87
CA PRO A 131 8.41 13.17 -4.60
C PRO A 131 9.32 11.98 -4.24
N ASN A 132 10.45 11.88 -4.92
CA ASN A 132 11.46 10.86 -4.65
C ASN A 132 11.97 10.91 -3.20
N GLY A 133 12.03 9.77 -2.55
CA GLY A 133 12.46 9.62 -1.16
C GLY A 133 11.33 9.76 -0.14
N GLU A 134 10.11 10.03 -0.57
CA GLU A 134 8.96 10.22 0.32
C GLU A 134 7.89 9.14 0.13
N LEU A 135 7.07 8.96 1.16
CA LEU A 135 5.89 8.10 1.17
C LEU A 135 4.61 8.94 1.24
N GLY A 136 3.67 8.65 0.36
CA GLY A 136 2.31 9.20 0.43
C GLY A 136 1.34 8.18 1.00
N ILE A 137 0.58 8.54 2.02
CA ILE A 137 -0.46 7.71 2.61
C ILE A 137 -1.80 8.34 2.33
N PHE A 138 -2.69 7.63 1.66
CA PHE A 138 -4.04 8.07 1.35
C PHE A 138 -5.04 7.37 2.26
N ASP A 139 -5.73 8.13 3.12
CA ASP A 139 -6.90 7.68 3.86
C ASP A 139 -8.13 7.92 2.98
N ARG A 140 -8.63 6.86 2.36
CA ARG A 140 -9.46 6.83 1.15
C ARG A 140 -8.68 7.30 -0.09
N SER A 141 -9.20 6.95 -1.26
CA SER A 141 -8.43 7.17 -2.48
C SER A 141 -9.30 7.38 -3.72
N TRP A 142 -8.69 7.18 -4.88
CA TRP A 142 -9.36 7.16 -6.19
C TRP A 142 -10.40 6.05 -6.33
N TYR A 143 -10.34 5.03 -5.48
CA TYR A 143 -11.35 3.98 -5.44
C TYR A 143 -12.71 4.49 -4.97
N GLY A 144 -12.77 5.64 -4.31
CA GLY A 144 -14.01 6.32 -3.97
C GLY A 144 -14.97 6.46 -5.15
N ARG A 145 -14.47 6.64 -6.38
CA ARG A 145 -15.28 6.73 -7.61
C ARG A 145 -16.14 5.48 -7.86
N VAL A 146 -15.60 4.29 -7.59
CA VAL A 146 -16.27 3.00 -7.79
C VAL A 146 -16.86 2.41 -6.50
N LEU A 147 -16.57 3.03 -5.36
CA LEU A 147 -17.10 2.67 -4.05
C LEU A 147 -18.20 3.66 -3.63
N VAL A 148 -17.88 4.61 -2.75
CA VAL A 148 -18.84 5.53 -2.15
C VAL A 148 -19.56 6.39 -3.19
N GLU A 149 -18.86 6.93 -4.19
CA GLU A 149 -19.51 7.80 -5.18
C GLU A 149 -20.49 7.04 -6.09
N ARG A 150 -20.23 5.76 -6.33
CA ARG A 150 -21.16 4.87 -7.04
C ARG A 150 -22.37 4.51 -6.18
N VAL A 151 -22.16 4.22 -4.88
CA VAL A 151 -23.24 3.76 -3.97
C VAL A 151 -24.17 4.91 -3.60
N GLU A 152 -23.62 6.12 -3.44
CA GLU A 152 -24.37 7.32 -3.05
C GLU A 152 -24.86 8.14 -4.27
N ASP A 153 -24.78 7.58 -5.48
CA ASP A 153 -25.17 8.24 -6.73
C ASP A 153 -24.49 9.62 -6.97
N PHE A 154 -23.28 9.81 -6.46
CA PHE A 154 -22.48 11.02 -6.71
C PHE A 154 -21.74 10.97 -8.05
N ALA A 155 -21.62 9.80 -8.65
CA ALA A 155 -21.09 9.58 -9.99
C ALA A 155 -22.15 8.90 -10.86
N THR A 156 -22.29 9.34 -12.11
CA THR A 156 -23.16 8.69 -13.10
C THR A 156 -22.65 7.29 -13.43
N ARG A 157 -23.53 6.48 -14.05
CA ARG A 157 -23.16 5.13 -14.47
C ARG A 157 -21.98 5.14 -15.42
N GLU A 158 -21.98 6.04 -16.38
CA GLU A 158 -20.90 6.19 -17.36
C GLU A 158 -19.58 6.58 -16.69
N GLU A 159 -19.62 7.40 -15.64
CA GLU A 159 -18.43 7.85 -14.91
C GLU A 159 -17.80 6.74 -14.09
N TRP A 160 -18.59 6.00 -13.30
CA TRP A 160 -18.00 4.93 -12.50
C TRP A 160 -17.68 3.67 -13.32
N ASP A 161 -18.37 3.40 -14.43
CA ASP A 161 -18.11 2.25 -15.29
C ASP A 161 -16.74 2.40 -15.98
N ARG A 162 -16.45 3.57 -16.56
CA ARG A 162 -15.12 3.84 -17.14
C ARG A 162 -14.01 3.91 -16.11
N ALA A 163 -14.33 4.27 -14.85
CA ALA A 163 -13.34 4.47 -13.80
C ALA A 163 -12.53 3.22 -13.47
N TYR A 164 -13.05 2.02 -13.69
CA TYR A 164 -12.26 0.78 -13.53
C TYR A 164 -11.04 0.75 -14.46
N GLY A 165 -11.24 1.10 -15.73
CA GLY A 165 -10.13 1.21 -16.69
C GLY A 165 -9.19 2.38 -16.38
N GLU A 166 -9.74 3.52 -15.98
CA GLU A 166 -8.97 4.72 -15.64
C GLU A 166 -8.09 4.51 -14.40
N ILE A 167 -8.60 3.84 -13.37
CA ILE A 167 -7.84 3.49 -12.16
C ILE A 167 -6.71 2.53 -12.51
N ASN A 168 -6.98 1.49 -13.29
CA ASN A 168 -5.95 0.55 -13.71
C ASN A 168 -4.85 1.24 -14.53
N ALA A 169 -5.21 2.15 -15.44
CA ALA A 169 -4.25 2.91 -16.22
C ALA A 169 -3.43 3.88 -15.35
N PHE A 170 -4.06 4.52 -14.37
CA PHE A 170 -3.40 5.39 -13.40
C PHE A 170 -2.37 4.62 -12.58
N GLU A 171 -2.75 3.49 -11.99
CA GLU A 171 -1.84 2.65 -11.19
C GLU A 171 -0.72 2.05 -12.05
N ALA A 172 -1.02 1.61 -13.27
CA ALA A 172 0.01 1.14 -14.21
C ALA A 172 1.03 2.25 -14.54
N SER A 173 0.57 3.50 -14.69
CA SER A 173 1.45 4.65 -14.91
C SER A 173 2.34 4.93 -13.70
N LEU A 174 1.81 4.82 -12.48
CA LEU A 174 2.58 4.96 -11.26
C LEU A 174 3.64 3.85 -11.14
N ALA A 175 3.26 2.60 -11.40
CA ALA A 175 4.18 1.47 -11.35
C ALA A 175 5.30 1.61 -12.41
N ALA A 176 4.98 2.04 -13.62
CA ALA A 176 5.95 2.29 -14.68
C ALA A 176 6.93 3.44 -14.33
N ASP A 177 6.46 4.44 -13.57
CA ASP A 177 7.29 5.53 -13.03
C ASP A 177 8.06 5.14 -11.74
N GLY A 178 8.02 3.87 -11.35
CA GLY A 178 8.79 3.31 -10.23
C GLY A 178 8.17 3.49 -8.85
N PHE A 179 6.89 3.87 -8.77
CA PHE A 179 6.20 3.89 -7.48
C PHE A 179 6.00 2.48 -6.92
N ARG A 180 6.24 2.33 -5.63
CA ARG A 180 5.80 1.18 -4.83
C ARG A 180 4.39 1.46 -4.33
N LEU A 181 3.42 0.72 -4.84
CA LEU A 181 2.00 0.90 -4.49
C LEU A 181 1.54 -0.24 -3.59
N VAL A 182 1.11 0.11 -2.38
CA VAL A 182 0.50 -0.82 -1.42
C VAL A 182 -0.96 -0.42 -1.22
N LYS A 183 -1.86 -1.39 -1.33
CA LYS A 183 -3.30 -1.19 -1.14
C LYS A 183 -3.78 -2.04 0.02
N ILE A 184 -4.39 -1.40 1.01
CA ILE A 184 -4.89 -2.03 2.23
C ILE A 184 -6.38 -1.78 2.30
N PHE A 185 -7.16 -2.86 2.34
CA PHE A 185 -8.60 -2.80 2.57
C PHE A 185 -8.90 -3.37 3.95
N LEU A 186 -9.55 -2.57 4.81
CA LEU A 186 -9.94 -2.97 6.14
C LEU A 186 -11.38 -3.46 6.14
N GLN A 187 -11.53 -4.73 6.47
CA GLN A 187 -12.82 -5.40 6.62
C GLN A 187 -13.12 -5.56 8.11
N VAL A 188 -14.30 -5.18 8.52
CA VAL A 188 -14.88 -5.48 9.83
C VAL A 188 -16.28 -6.04 9.62
N ASP A 189 -16.73 -6.88 10.52
CA ASP A 189 -18.09 -7.40 10.50
C ASP A 189 -19.10 -6.32 10.90
N HIS A 190 -20.35 -6.51 10.46
CA HIS A 190 -21.41 -5.53 10.71
C HIS A 190 -21.68 -5.33 12.22
N GLU A 191 -21.38 -6.35 13.04
CA GLU A 191 -21.58 -6.29 14.50
C GLU A 191 -20.49 -5.47 15.20
N GLU A 192 -19.29 -5.33 14.57
CA GLU A 192 -18.17 -4.52 15.07
C GLU A 192 -18.20 -3.08 14.57
N GLN A 193 -19.00 -2.79 13.58
CA GLN A 193 -19.16 -1.47 12.98
C GLN A 193 -20.10 -0.57 13.81
#